data_1de917f2af2263b9df380d24dfa17242
#
_entry.id   1de917f2af2263b9df380d24dfa17242
#
_cell.length_a   1.000
_cell.length_b   1.000
_cell.length_c   1.000
_cell.angle_alpha   90.00
_cell.angle_beta   90.00
_cell.angle_gamma   90.00
#
_symmetry.space_group_name_H-M   'P 1'
#
loop_
_entity.id
_entity.type
_entity.pdbx_description
1 polymer ?
#
loop_
_entity_poly.entity_id
_entity_poly.type
_entity_poly.pdbx_seq_one_letter_code
_entity_poly.pdbx_strand_id
1 'polypeptide(L)'
;MRLIETWLADQERAFDLFAKFPAEETGFENPAAGMNRERFAAYVRGLRDESLGVSLPDGWVPATKYILVNDEGDYVGIFNLRHRLTDFLRNGPGHIGYGVAREYRGHGYATAGLKLTLAKARELGIKEAYLSVHKTNPASLAVQQHCGARIDHEDKTEYYTRIATCTESDGLYARGD
;
A
#
# COMPACT_ATOMS: atom_id res chain seq x y z
N MET A 1 -1.42 -9.06 -13.79
CA MET A 1 -0.85 -8.54 -12.50
C MET A 1 -1.66 -8.99 -11.30
N ARG A 2 -1.04 -9.23 -10.13
CA ARG A 2 -1.71 -9.60 -8.87
C ARG A 2 -0.94 -9.11 -7.65
N LEU A 3 -1.65 -8.96 -6.54
CA LEU A 3 -1.04 -8.78 -5.22
C LEU A 3 -0.92 -10.14 -4.52
N ILE A 4 0.22 -10.38 -3.90
CA ILE A 4 0.44 -11.50 -2.98
C ILE A 4 0.83 -10.95 -1.62
N GLU A 5 0.33 -11.55 -0.56
CA GLU A 5 0.74 -11.21 0.81
C GLU A 5 2.22 -11.59 0.99
N THR A 6 3.00 -10.68 1.57
CA THR A 6 4.47 -10.85 1.64
C THR A 6 4.90 -12.17 2.29
N TRP A 7 4.14 -12.65 3.28
CA TRP A 7 4.44 -13.93 3.95
C TRP A 7 4.13 -15.19 3.12
N LEU A 8 3.39 -15.05 2.00
CA LEU A 8 3.12 -16.13 1.03
C LEU A 8 4.05 -16.08 -0.18
N ALA A 9 4.88 -15.04 -0.27
CA ALA A 9 5.82 -14.86 -1.36
C ALA A 9 7.06 -15.75 -1.21
N ASP A 10 7.75 -16.01 -2.32
CA ASP A 10 9.10 -16.55 -2.28
C ASP A 10 10.01 -15.60 -1.50
N GLN A 11 10.65 -16.10 -0.43
CA GLN A 11 11.38 -15.26 0.52
C GLN A 11 12.65 -14.64 -0.05
N GLU A 12 13.37 -15.36 -0.93
CA GLU A 12 14.59 -14.82 -1.56
C GLU A 12 14.24 -13.69 -2.51
N ARG A 13 13.24 -13.90 -3.35
CA ARG A 13 12.74 -12.85 -4.28
C ARG A 13 12.14 -11.67 -3.55
N ALA A 14 11.44 -11.91 -2.43
CA ALA A 14 10.91 -10.85 -1.58
C ALA A 14 12.06 -10.04 -0.94
N PHE A 15 13.09 -10.72 -0.42
CA PHE A 15 14.28 -10.07 0.10
C PHE A 15 14.95 -9.18 -0.95
N ASP A 16 15.17 -9.71 -2.15
CA ASP A 16 15.78 -8.97 -3.26
C ASP A 16 14.94 -7.75 -3.67
N LEU A 17 13.60 -7.86 -3.65
CA LEU A 17 12.72 -6.71 -3.89
C LEU A 17 12.89 -5.65 -2.80
N PHE A 18 12.78 -6.04 -1.52
CA PHE A 18 12.87 -5.08 -0.40
C PHE A 18 14.24 -4.40 -0.32
N ALA A 19 15.31 -5.11 -0.69
CA ALA A 19 16.67 -4.54 -0.75
C ALA A 19 16.84 -3.41 -1.78
N LYS A 20 15.93 -3.30 -2.76
CA LYS A 20 15.95 -2.21 -3.77
C LYS A 20 15.42 -0.88 -3.24
N PHE A 21 14.76 -0.88 -2.08
CA PHE A 21 14.21 0.33 -1.48
C PHE A 21 15.09 0.82 -0.34
N PRO A 22 15.40 2.14 -0.29
CA PRO A 22 16.03 2.73 0.89
C PRO A 22 15.09 2.66 2.11
N ALA A 23 15.58 3.03 3.28
CA ALA A 23 14.79 3.08 4.51
C ALA A 23 13.60 4.05 4.38
N GLU A 24 13.79 5.14 3.64
CA GLU A 24 12.76 6.13 3.33
C GLU A 24 12.99 6.68 1.91
N GLU A 25 11.91 6.84 1.13
CA GLU A 25 11.93 7.52 -0.16
C GLU A 25 10.61 8.28 -0.35
N THR A 26 10.64 9.60 -0.24
CA THR A 26 9.49 10.51 -0.51
C THR A 26 8.18 10.08 0.17
N GLY A 27 8.28 9.72 1.45
CA GLY A 27 7.15 9.28 2.29
C GLY A 27 6.85 7.78 2.26
N PHE A 28 7.56 7.00 1.44
CA PHE A 28 7.51 5.54 1.52
C PHE A 28 8.58 5.03 2.49
N GLU A 29 8.16 4.31 3.53
CA GLU A 29 9.04 3.71 4.52
C GLU A 29 9.25 2.22 4.26
N ASN A 30 10.51 1.79 4.32
CA ASN A 30 10.91 0.39 4.24
C ASN A 30 11.56 -0.07 5.56
N PRO A 31 10.78 -0.67 6.49
CA PRO A 31 11.34 -1.16 7.76
C PRO A 31 12.38 -2.28 7.59
N ALA A 32 12.40 -2.94 6.43
CA ALA A 32 13.35 -4.02 6.14
C ALA A 32 14.67 -3.54 5.52
N ALA A 33 14.84 -2.23 5.32
CA ALA A 33 16.08 -1.70 4.75
C ALA A 33 17.31 -2.09 5.61
N GLY A 34 18.34 -2.60 4.94
CA GLY A 34 19.59 -3.02 5.60
C GLY A 34 19.49 -4.31 6.43
N MET A 35 18.38 -5.01 6.43
CA MET A 35 18.28 -6.33 7.05
C MET A 35 19.11 -7.36 6.28
N ASN A 36 19.72 -8.30 7.00
CA ASN A 36 20.20 -9.53 6.39
C ASN A 36 19.03 -10.52 6.19
N ARG A 37 19.26 -11.64 5.49
CA ARG A 37 18.24 -12.65 5.18
C ARG A 37 17.55 -13.23 6.41
N GLU A 38 18.28 -13.50 7.47
CA GLU A 38 17.73 -14.05 8.71
C GLU A 38 16.76 -13.08 9.39
N ARG A 39 17.15 -11.81 9.53
CA ARG A 39 16.31 -10.76 10.09
C ARG A 39 15.08 -10.49 9.20
N PHE A 40 15.27 -10.52 7.88
CA PHE A 40 14.18 -10.37 6.93
C PHE A 40 13.17 -11.52 7.04
N ALA A 41 13.63 -12.77 7.15
CA ALA A 41 12.75 -13.91 7.36
C ALA A 41 11.94 -13.79 8.66
N ALA A 42 12.55 -13.28 9.75
CA ALA A 42 11.83 -12.99 10.99
C ALA A 42 10.81 -11.87 10.82
N TYR A 43 11.17 -10.79 10.12
CA TYR A 43 10.29 -9.69 9.78
C TYR A 43 9.07 -10.18 8.99
N VAL A 44 9.26 -10.97 7.94
CA VAL A 44 8.18 -11.50 7.10
C VAL A 44 7.20 -12.38 7.91
N ARG A 45 7.70 -13.19 8.84
CA ARG A 45 6.83 -13.97 9.75
C ARG A 45 5.95 -13.05 10.60
N GLY A 46 6.50 -11.95 11.12
CA GLY A 46 5.75 -10.97 11.90
C GLY A 46 4.66 -10.24 11.12
N LEU A 47 4.80 -10.09 9.80
CA LEU A 47 3.78 -9.42 8.97
C LEU A 47 2.43 -10.14 8.96
N ARG A 48 2.42 -11.46 9.09
CA ARG A 48 1.18 -12.22 9.22
C ARG A 48 0.47 -11.90 10.55
N ASP A 49 1.21 -11.89 11.64
CA ASP A 49 0.67 -11.57 12.96
C ASP A 49 0.17 -10.11 12.99
N GLU A 50 0.92 -9.18 12.39
CA GLU A 50 0.50 -7.79 12.20
C GLU A 50 -0.84 -7.69 11.46
N SER A 51 -1.01 -8.46 10.38
CA SER A 51 -2.26 -8.44 9.59
C SER A 51 -3.47 -8.97 10.37
N LEU A 52 -3.24 -9.88 11.29
CA LEU A 52 -4.27 -10.44 12.16
C LEU A 52 -4.51 -9.59 13.42
N GLY A 53 -3.72 -8.55 13.64
CA GLY A 53 -3.79 -7.73 14.84
C GLY A 53 -3.24 -8.39 16.09
N VAL A 54 -2.38 -9.40 15.92
CA VAL A 54 -1.78 -10.15 17.02
C VAL A 54 -0.51 -9.44 17.50
N SER A 55 -0.41 -9.21 18.80
CA SER A 55 0.79 -8.63 19.45
C SER A 55 1.24 -7.28 18.85
N LEU A 56 0.30 -6.45 18.42
CA LEU A 56 0.61 -5.12 17.91
C LEU A 56 1.11 -4.21 19.02
N PRO A 57 2.13 -3.36 18.77
CA PRO A 57 2.50 -2.29 19.67
C PRO A 57 1.33 -1.32 19.91
N ASP A 58 1.34 -0.64 21.06
CA ASP A 58 0.33 0.38 21.38
C ASP A 58 0.26 1.45 20.28
N GLY A 59 -0.95 1.79 19.87
CA GLY A 59 -1.21 2.77 18.81
C GLY A 59 -1.08 2.23 17.38
N TRP A 60 -0.63 0.99 17.20
CA TRP A 60 -0.58 0.35 15.89
C TRP A 60 -1.94 -0.23 15.50
N VAL A 61 -2.13 -0.41 14.20
CA VAL A 61 -3.34 -1.02 13.63
C VAL A 61 -2.96 -2.22 12.77
N PRO A 62 -3.85 -3.21 12.63
CA PRO A 62 -3.62 -4.29 11.68
C PRO A 62 -3.32 -3.73 10.28
N ALA A 63 -2.32 -4.31 9.63
CA ALA A 63 -1.93 -3.93 8.28
C ALA A 63 -1.46 -5.16 7.49
N THR A 64 -1.80 -5.20 6.20
CA THR A 64 -1.32 -6.23 5.29
C THR A 64 -0.34 -5.63 4.30
N LYS A 65 0.85 -6.21 4.23
CA LYS A 65 1.87 -5.83 3.27
C LYS A 65 1.86 -6.80 2.10
N TYR A 66 1.66 -6.25 0.90
CA TYR A 66 1.59 -6.99 -0.36
C TYR A 66 2.79 -6.73 -1.24
N ILE A 67 3.15 -7.71 -2.03
CA ILE A 67 4.05 -7.58 -3.18
C ILE A 67 3.20 -7.58 -4.45
N LEU A 68 3.44 -6.61 -5.33
CA LEU A 68 2.87 -6.60 -6.68
C LEU A 68 3.71 -7.49 -7.58
N VAL A 69 3.05 -8.45 -8.22
CA VAL A 69 3.63 -9.35 -9.21
C VAL A 69 3.11 -8.97 -10.60
N ASN A 70 4.01 -8.73 -11.55
CA ASN A 70 3.65 -8.43 -12.93
C ASN A 70 3.24 -9.71 -13.71
N ASP A 71 2.93 -9.58 -14.99
CA ASP A 71 2.46 -10.70 -15.79
C ASP A 71 3.61 -11.65 -16.18
N GLU A 72 4.84 -11.17 -16.16
CA GLU A 72 6.07 -11.95 -16.33
C GLU A 72 6.46 -12.72 -15.05
N GLY A 73 5.77 -12.44 -13.95
CA GLY A 73 6.02 -13.07 -12.65
C GLY A 73 7.01 -12.32 -11.78
N ASP A 74 7.54 -11.16 -12.19
CA ASP A 74 8.50 -10.38 -11.40
C ASP A 74 7.83 -9.68 -10.24
N TYR A 75 8.59 -9.51 -9.14
CA TYR A 75 8.21 -8.71 -7.98
C TYR A 75 8.61 -7.26 -8.22
N VAL A 76 7.63 -6.39 -8.45
CA VAL A 76 7.87 -5.04 -8.97
C VAL A 76 7.60 -3.90 -7.98
N GLY A 77 6.87 -4.17 -6.91
CA GLY A 77 6.50 -3.13 -5.93
C GLY A 77 5.96 -3.69 -4.63
N ILE A 78 5.89 -2.81 -3.62
CA ILE A 78 5.41 -3.10 -2.27
C ILE A 78 4.23 -2.18 -1.99
N PHE A 79 3.14 -2.74 -1.45
CA PHE A 79 1.92 -2.04 -1.09
C PHE A 79 1.54 -2.41 0.34
N ASN A 80 1.34 -1.43 1.19
CA ASN A 80 0.91 -1.62 2.57
C ASN A 80 -0.52 -1.09 2.74
N LEU A 81 -1.42 -1.93 3.25
CA LEU A 81 -2.81 -1.59 3.54
C LEU A 81 -3.08 -1.69 5.03
N ARG A 82 -3.32 -0.58 5.70
CA ARG A 82 -3.80 -0.51 7.08
C ARG A 82 -5.30 -0.75 7.11
N HIS A 83 -5.76 -1.66 7.97
CA HIS A 83 -7.17 -2.10 7.98
C HIS A 83 -8.10 -1.07 8.62
N ARG A 84 -7.57 -0.16 9.43
CA ARG A 84 -8.30 0.93 10.09
C ARG A 84 -7.37 2.12 10.34
N LEU A 85 -7.94 3.25 10.72
CA LEU A 85 -7.18 4.46 11.04
C LEU A 85 -7.33 4.82 12.51
N THR A 86 -6.22 5.21 13.13
CA THR A 86 -6.19 6.05 14.32
C THR A 86 -6.30 7.52 13.90
N ASP A 87 -6.48 8.45 14.85
CA ASP A 87 -6.47 9.88 14.52
C ASP A 87 -5.15 10.33 13.90
N PHE A 88 -4.03 9.78 14.37
CA PHE A 88 -2.71 10.02 13.77
C PHE A 88 -2.67 9.58 12.30
N LEU A 89 -3.12 8.38 12.00
CA LEU A 89 -3.11 7.85 10.63
C LEU A 89 -4.10 8.59 9.73
N ARG A 90 -5.24 9.03 10.28
CA ARG A 90 -6.27 9.79 9.54
C ARG A 90 -5.77 11.14 9.09
N ASN A 91 -4.96 11.79 9.93
CA ASN A 91 -4.38 13.11 9.66
C ASN A 91 -2.94 13.03 9.14
N GLY A 92 -2.49 11.85 8.74
CA GLY A 92 -1.15 11.57 8.27
C GLY A 92 -1.16 10.53 7.12
N PRO A 93 -0.39 9.43 7.24
CA PRO A 93 -0.11 8.52 6.11
C PRO A 93 -1.33 7.73 5.58
N GLY A 94 -2.47 7.77 6.26
CA GLY A 94 -3.70 7.13 5.81
C GLY A 94 -3.66 5.60 5.80
N HIS A 95 -4.50 5.00 4.91
CA HIS A 95 -4.63 3.56 4.79
C HIS A 95 -3.52 2.92 3.95
N ILE A 96 -3.07 3.57 2.88
CA ILE A 96 -2.25 2.92 1.85
C ILE A 96 -0.94 3.67 1.64
N GLY A 97 0.18 2.94 1.81
CA GLY A 97 1.50 3.36 1.39
C GLY A 97 2.05 2.39 0.34
N TYR A 98 2.78 2.88 -0.66
CA TYR A 98 3.30 2.03 -1.72
C TYR A 98 4.59 2.56 -2.34
N GLY A 99 5.38 1.64 -2.90
CA GLY A 99 6.56 1.92 -3.70
C GLY A 99 6.70 0.92 -4.85
N VAL A 100 7.24 1.39 -5.98
CA VAL A 100 7.62 0.54 -7.13
C VAL A 100 9.12 0.65 -7.30
N ALA A 101 9.79 -0.50 -7.46
CA ALA A 101 11.23 -0.56 -7.65
C ALA A 101 11.64 0.25 -8.89
N ARG A 102 12.78 0.95 -8.79
CA ARG A 102 13.18 2.01 -9.71
C ARG A 102 13.15 1.58 -11.18
N GLU A 103 13.62 0.38 -11.48
CA GLU A 103 13.67 -0.20 -12.83
C GLU A 103 12.29 -0.52 -13.43
N TYR A 104 11.24 -0.57 -12.60
CA TYR A 104 9.86 -0.83 -13.02
C TYR A 104 8.98 0.42 -13.03
N ARG A 105 9.55 1.61 -12.74
CA ARG A 105 8.79 2.88 -12.77
C ARG A 105 8.47 3.28 -14.21
N GLY A 106 7.39 4.07 -14.38
CA GLY A 106 6.96 4.54 -15.70
C GLY A 106 6.14 3.54 -16.53
N HIS A 107 5.90 2.32 -16.03
CA HIS A 107 5.17 1.25 -16.72
C HIS A 107 3.74 1.03 -16.22
N GLY A 108 3.20 1.95 -15.43
CA GLY A 108 1.82 1.86 -14.91
C GLY A 108 1.64 0.93 -13.71
N TYR A 109 2.70 0.28 -13.22
CA TYR A 109 2.61 -0.68 -12.10
C TYR A 109 2.09 -0.06 -10.80
N ALA A 110 2.47 1.19 -10.48
CA ALA A 110 1.96 1.88 -9.30
C ALA A 110 0.44 2.07 -9.36
N THR A 111 -0.09 2.49 -10.52
CA THR A 111 -1.54 2.64 -10.73
C THR A 111 -2.27 1.30 -10.64
N ALA A 112 -1.74 0.26 -11.26
CA ALA A 112 -2.33 -1.07 -11.22
C ALA A 112 -2.32 -1.64 -9.79
N GLY A 113 -1.19 -1.54 -9.09
CA GLY A 113 -1.06 -1.99 -7.70
C GLY A 113 -1.97 -1.23 -6.75
N LEU A 114 -2.10 0.10 -6.91
CA LEU A 114 -3.02 0.89 -6.09
C LEU A 114 -4.48 0.47 -6.33
N LYS A 115 -4.92 0.26 -7.58
CA LYS A 115 -6.26 -0.26 -7.88
C LYS A 115 -6.53 -1.62 -7.23
N LEU A 116 -5.57 -2.54 -7.30
CA LEU A 116 -5.67 -3.83 -6.63
C LEU A 116 -5.75 -3.69 -5.10
N THR A 117 -4.97 -2.76 -4.52
CA THR A 117 -4.99 -2.50 -3.08
C THR A 117 -6.32 -1.86 -2.65
N LEU A 118 -6.91 -0.99 -3.46
CA LEU A 118 -8.25 -0.43 -3.22
C LEU A 118 -9.34 -1.52 -3.25
N ALA A 119 -9.21 -2.52 -4.14
CA ALA A 119 -10.11 -3.68 -4.12
C ALA A 119 -9.97 -4.47 -2.80
N LYS A 120 -8.75 -4.67 -2.30
CA LYS A 120 -8.51 -5.27 -0.98
C LYS A 120 -9.07 -4.42 0.17
N ALA A 121 -8.96 -3.12 0.09
CA ALA A 121 -9.56 -2.20 1.07
C ALA A 121 -11.08 -2.34 1.10
N ARG A 122 -11.73 -2.48 -0.07
CA ARG A 122 -13.16 -2.74 -0.18
C ARG A 122 -13.57 -4.06 0.47
N GLU A 123 -12.79 -5.14 0.25
CA GLU A 123 -13.01 -6.44 0.89
C GLU A 123 -13.01 -6.33 2.43
N LEU A 124 -12.22 -5.40 2.98
CA LEU A 124 -12.17 -5.08 4.42
C LEU A 124 -13.28 -4.12 4.87
N GLY A 125 -14.19 -3.70 3.99
CA GLY A 125 -15.28 -2.78 4.31
C GLY A 125 -14.86 -1.30 4.37
N ILE A 126 -13.66 -0.94 3.95
CA ILE A 126 -13.19 0.44 3.84
C ILE A 126 -13.87 1.06 2.62
N LYS A 127 -14.80 1.99 2.84
CA LYS A 127 -15.57 2.64 1.76
C LYS A 127 -14.80 3.76 1.08
N GLU A 128 -13.93 4.43 1.81
CA GLU A 128 -13.08 5.51 1.32
C GLU A 128 -11.67 5.34 1.88
N ALA A 129 -10.70 5.18 0.99
CA ALA A 129 -9.29 5.08 1.37
C ALA A 129 -8.68 6.48 1.53
N TYR A 130 -7.94 6.68 2.62
CA TYR A 130 -7.20 7.89 2.95
C TYR A 130 -5.73 7.66 2.62
N LEU A 131 -5.11 8.61 1.92
CA LEU A 131 -3.68 8.59 1.59
C LEU A 131 -3.10 9.99 1.80
N SER A 132 -1.78 10.05 1.94
CA SER A 132 -1.04 11.30 1.80
C SER A 132 0.04 11.15 0.73
N VAL A 133 0.51 12.28 0.23
CA VAL A 133 1.60 12.32 -0.74
C VAL A 133 2.41 13.61 -0.59
N HIS A 134 3.72 13.49 -0.53
CA HIS A 134 4.61 14.64 -0.50
C HIS A 134 4.41 15.51 -1.75
N LYS A 135 4.36 16.83 -1.57
CA LYS A 135 4.27 17.81 -2.69
C LYS A 135 5.43 17.71 -3.67
N THR A 136 6.55 17.18 -3.22
CA THR A 136 7.73 16.89 -4.06
C THR A 136 7.63 15.58 -4.84
N ASN A 137 6.52 14.81 -4.69
CA ASN A 137 6.28 13.55 -5.38
C ASN A 137 5.07 13.64 -6.33
N PRO A 138 5.14 14.44 -7.41
CA PRO A 138 4.03 14.60 -8.35
C PRO A 138 3.66 13.30 -9.06
N ALA A 139 4.60 12.35 -9.19
CA ALA A 139 4.33 11.04 -9.79
C ALA A 139 3.35 10.22 -8.94
N SER A 140 3.53 10.21 -7.61
CA SER A 140 2.59 9.51 -6.72
C SER A 140 1.22 10.21 -6.70
N LEU A 141 1.17 11.55 -6.72
CA LEU A 141 -0.10 12.28 -6.84
C LEU A 141 -0.84 11.92 -8.12
N ALA A 142 -0.15 11.88 -9.27
CA ALA A 142 -0.74 11.47 -10.54
C ALA A 142 -1.29 10.04 -10.49
N VAL A 143 -0.56 9.08 -9.88
CA VAL A 143 -1.03 7.71 -9.66
C VAL A 143 -2.33 7.70 -8.86
N GLN A 144 -2.40 8.44 -7.76
CA GLN A 144 -3.60 8.54 -6.93
C GLN A 144 -4.78 9.14 -7.70
N GLN A 145 -4.55 10.22 -8.46
CA GLN A 145 -5.57 10.85 -9.31
C GLN A 145 -6.09 9.91 -10.41
N HIS A 146 -5.21 9.13 -11.07
CA HIS A 146 -5.63 8.09 -12.02
C HIS A 146 -6.45 6.97 -11.38
N CYS A 147 -6.39 6.83 -10.05
CA CYS A 147 -7.23 5.91 -9.28
C CYS A 147 -8.50 6.60 -8.71
N GLY A 148 -8.80 7.83 -9.12
CA GLY A 148 -9.99 8.57 -8.69
C GLY A 148 -9.81 9.36 -7.40
N ALA A 149 -8.56 9.67 -7.01
CA ALA A 149 -8.32 10.50 -5.84
C ALA A 149 -8.81 11.93 -6.03
N ARG A 150 -9.46 12.47 -5.01
CA ARG A 150 -9.65 13.90 -4.80
C ARG A 150 -8.70 14.38 -3.70
N ILE A 151 -8.17 15.59 -3.83
CA ILE A 151 -7.47 16.27 -2.75
C ILE A 151 -8.53 16.74 -1.75
N ASP A 152 -8.38 16.32 -0.50
CA ASP A 152 -9.27 16.69 0.59
C ASP A 152 -8.78 17.97 1.27
N HIS A 153 -7.50 18.00 1.62
CA HIS A 153 -6.80 19.17 2.15
C HIS A 153 -5.30 19.03 1.89
N GLU A 154 -4.54 20.04 2.27
CA GLU A 154 -3.09 20.07 2.17
C GLU A 154 -2.47 20.84 3.32
N ASP A 155 -1.20 20.57 3.60
CA ASP A 155 -0.36 21.38 4.47
C ASP A 155 0.86 21.94 3.70
N LYS A 156 1.93 22.30 4.40
CA LYS A 156 3.15 22.84 3.77
C LYS A 156 3.89 21.81 2.93
N THR A 157 3.79 20.53 3.27
CA THR A 157 4.62 19.43 2.76
C THR A 157 3.84 18.38 1.99
N GLU A 158 2.55 18.17 2.31
CA GLU A 158 1.76 17.08 1.78
C GLU A 158 0.41 17.51 1.21
N TYR A 159 -0.10 16.73 0.26
CA TYR A 159 -1.50 16.61 -0.09
C TYR A 159 -2.11 15.42 0.62
N TYR A 160 -3.30 15.59 1.18
CA TYR A 160 -4.11 14.52 1.76
C TYR A 160 -5.24 14.20 0.81
N THR A 161 -5.32 12.95 0.39
CA THR A 161 -6.25 12.52 -0.68
C THR A 161 -7.23 11.47 -0.17
N ARG A 162 -8.36 11.38 -0.88
CA ARG A 162 -9.43 10.42 -0.62
C ARG A 162 -9.79 9.71 -1.91
N ILE A 163 -9.93 8.38 -1.84
CA ILE A 163 -10.32 7.55 -2.98
C ILE A 163 -11.48 6.66 -2.55
N ALA A 164 -12.62 6.75 -3.24
CA ALA A 164 -13.72 5.81 -3.06
C ALA A 164 -13.28 4.42 -3.50
N THR A 165 -13.54 3.40 -2.68
CA THR A 165 -13.18 2.00 -3.00
C THR A 165 -14.28 1.28 -3.79
N CYS A 166 -15.51 1.83 -3.79
CA CYS A 166 -16.63 1.37 -4.62
C CYS A 166 -16.76 2.28 -5.84
N THR A 167 -16.91 1.72 -7.02
CA THR A 167 -17.31 2.47 -8.22
C THR A 167 -18.84 2.55 -8.26
N GLU A 168 -19.41 3.63 -8.81
CA GLU A 168 -20.87 3.80 -8.94
C GLU A 168 -21.56 2.65 -9.69
N SER A 169 -20.82 1.87 -10.48
CA SER A 169 -21.32 0.68 -11.17
C SER A 169 -21.70 -0.49 -10.24
N ASP A 170 -21.18 -0.52 -9.00
CA ASP A 170 -21.52 -1.57 -8.03
C ASP A 170 -22.87 -1.33 -7.33
N GLY A 171 -23.44 -0.12 -7.46
CA GLY A 171 -24.74 0.27 -6.87
C GLY A 171 -25.97 -0.07 -7.68
N LEU A 172 -25.83 -0.47 -8.94
CA LEU A 172 -26.98 -0.70 -9.85
C LEU A 172 -27.56 -2.12 -9.77
N TYR A 173 -26.88 -3.06 -9.10
CA TYR A 173 -27.37 -4.44 -8.91
C TYR A 173 -28.00 -4.73 -7.55
N ALA A 174 -28.07 -3.75 -6.65
CA ALA A 174 -28.66 -3.91 -5.31
C ALA A 174 -30.10 -3.36 -5.18
N ARG A 175 -30.80 -3.08 -6.29
CA ARG A 175 -32.22 -2.73 -6.28
C ARG A 175 -32.98 -3.67 -7.22
N GLY A 176 -33.34 -4.80 -6.71
CA GLY A 176 -34.22 -5.78 -7.36
C GLY A 176 -34.58 -6.84 -6.36
N ASP A 177 -35.63 -6.57 -5.64
CA ASP A 177 -36.77 -7.32 -5.15
C ASP A 177 -37.23 -6.83 -3.79
#